data_74ebbb384b9955a69ed2334f8be2a8d1
#
_entry.id   74ebbb384b9955a69ed2334f8be2a8d1
#
_cell.length_a   1.000
_cell.length_b   1.000
_cell.length_c   1.000
_cell.angle_alpha   90.00
_cell.angle_beta   90.00
_cell.angle_gamma   90.00
#
_symmetry.space_group_name_H-M   'P 1'
#
loop_
_entity.id
_entity.type
_entity.pdbx_description
1 polymer ?
#
loop_
_entity_poly.entity_id
_entity_poly.type
_entity_poly.pdbx_seq_one_letter_code
_entity_poly.pdbx_strand_id
1 'polypeptide(L)'
;MFALLSLCALPVLADIIKPAWYRYYDNKGVANLSTTVSPNHIRYGYEALDANMQVIQRNKPFNPDKTSSHIQKTNTSSKQKEADQRLKKAYGSSRVATQKRQESLAHINKQIQLQQQQLAQLQKDRVMFKKQELQYTRKGLAVPQTLQNTLNYNQQYLQNGRKQLGALQQQYQKSQAEYDRIIARLKTLE
;
A
#
# COMPACT_ATOMS: atom_id res chain seq x y z
N MET A 1 -2.31 -51.27 59.48
CA MET A 1 -1.59 -50.06 59.97
C MET A 1 -0.65 -49.64 58.85
N PHE A 2 -1.07 -48.69 58.05
CA PHE A 2 -0.22 -48.07 56.99
C PHE A 2 0.21 -46.69 57.48
N ALA A 3 1.52 -46.49 57.70
CA ALA A 3 2.11 -45.20 58.06
C ALA A 3 2.33 -44.35 56.81
N LEU A 4 1.62 -43.24 56.69
CA LEU A 4 1.86 -42.23 55.66
C LEU A 4 3.11 -41.42 56.07
N LEU A 5 4.21 -41.56 55.32
CA LEU A 5 5.34 -40.65 55.41
C LEU A 5 4.98 -39.39 54.57
N SER A 6 4.71 -38.28 55.27
CA SER A 6 4.56 -36.94 54.66
C SER A 6 5.93 -36.38 54.37
N LEU A 7 6.31 -36.30 53.08
CA LEU A 7 7.56 -35.67 52.61
C LEU A 7 7.34 -34.17 52.53
N CYS A 8 7.79 -33.42 53.52
CA CYS A 8 7.85 -31.92 53.52
C CYS A 8 8.91 -31.47 52.52
N ALA A 9 8.47 -31.02 51.34
CA ALA A 9 9.33 -30.28 50.41
C ALA A 9 9.56 -28.85 50.93
N LEU A 10 10.75 -28.56 51.38
CA LEU A 10 11.18 -27.17 51.73
C LEU A 10 11.35 -26.37 50.41
N PRO A 11 10.82 -25.12 50.30
CA PRO A 11 11.09 -24.30 49.17
C PRO A 11 12.56 -23.85 49.22
N VAL A 12 13.35 -24.20 48.22
CA VAL A 12 14.68 -23.64 47.98
C VAL A 12 14.47 -22.21 47.55
N LEU A 13 14.67 -21.26 48.47
CA LEU A 13 14.82 -19.84 48.16
C LEU A 13 16.12 -19.69 47.38
N ALA A 14 16.04 -19.62 46.06
CA ALA A 14 17.16 -19.23 45.23
C ALA A 14 17.48 -17.76 45.53
N ASP A 15 18.59 -17.52 46.28
CA ASP A 15 19.12 -16.17 46.46
C ASP A 15 19.36 -15.53 45.12
N ILE A 16 18.59 -14.50 44.79
CA ILE A 16 18.79 -13.69 43.59
C ILE A 16 20.07 -12.91 43.78
N ILE A 17 21.18 -13.40 43.23
CA ILE A 17 22.48 -12.70 43.27
C ILE A 17 22.33 -11.38 42.52
N LYS A 18 22.35 -10.26 43.26
CA LYS A 18 22.24 -8.93 42.67
C LYS A 18 23.59 -8.51 42.07
N PRO A 19 23.57 -7.94 40.83
CA PRO A 19 24.78 -7.41 40.22
C PRO A 19 25.36 -6.25 41.08
N ALA A 20 26.67 -6.31 41.40
CA ALA A 20 27.41 -5.25 42.05
C ALA A 20 28.12 -4.34 41.05
N TRP A 21 28.55 -4.92 39.93
CA TRP A 21 29.30 -4.25 38.89
C TRP A 21 28.81 -4.64 37.52
N TYR A 22 29.05 -3.73 36.53
CA TYR A 22 28.79 -3.95 35.11
C TYR A 22 30.06 -3.69 34.33
N ARG A 23 30.51 -4.64 33.49
CA ARG A 23 31.71 -4.56 32.68
C ARG A 23 31.34 -4.60 31.18
N TYR A 24 31.90 -3.68 30.42
CA TYR A 24 31.88 -3.76 28.95
C TYR A 24 33.29 -3.55 28.37
N TYR A 25 33.50 -4.02 27.19
CA TYR A 25 34.73 -3.79 26.42
C TYR A 25 34.42 -2.77 25.34
N ASP A 26 35.23 -1.70 25.24
CA ASP A 26 35.10 -0.72 24.19
C ASP A 26 35.64 -1.27 22.82
N ASN A 27 35.60 -0.44 21.78
CA ASN A 27 36.10 -0.79 20.44
C ASN A 27 37.64 -1.01 20.38
N LYS A 28 38.36 -0.66 21.43
CA LYS A 28 39.81 -0.89 21.59
C LYS A 28 40.10 -2.12 22.46
N GLY A 29 39.08 -2.81 22.94
CA GLY A 29 39.18 -3.97 23.80
C GLY A 29 39.50 -3.62 25.27
N VAL A 30 39.39 -2.35 25.67
CA VAL A 30 39.62 -1.92 27.05
C VAL A 30 38.38 -2.22 27.89
N ALA A 31 38.59 -2.89 29.02
CA ALA A 31 37.54 -3.19 29.97
C ALA A 31 37.16 -1.94 30.80
N ASN A 32 35.89 -1.58 30.74
CA ASN A 32 35.30 -0.49 31.50
C ASN A 32 34.34 -1.05 32.56
N LEU A 33 34.51 -0.64 33.79
CA LEU A 33 33.69 -1.05 34.97
C LEU A 33 32.83 0.09 35.44
N SER A 34 31.59 -0.21 35.84
CA SER A 34 30.65 0.75 36.44
C SER A 34 29.71 0.05 37.40
N THR A 35 29.18 0.79 38.38
CA THR A 35 28.10 0.31 39.25
C THR A 35 26.71 0.44 38.63
N THR A 36 26.60 1.13 37.47
CA THR A 36 25.34 1.37 36.76
C THR A 36 25.50 1.03 35.28
N VAL A 37 24.39 0.62 34.64
CA VAL A 37 24.36 0.38 33.21
C VAL A 37 24.27 1.70 32.48
N SER A 38 25.33 2.06 31.71
CA SER A 38 25.38 3.26 30.87
C SER A 38 24.97 2.93 29.41
N PRO A 39 24.69 3.94 28.55
CA PRO A 39 24.44 3.73 27.13
C PRO A 39 25.54 2.94 26.39
N ASN A 40 26.82 3.12 26.83
CA ASN A 40 27.93 2.37 26.26
C ASN A 40 27.87 0.87 26.62
N HIS A 41 27.45 0.51 27.83
CA HIS A 41 27.18 -0.88 28.19
C HIS A 41 26.16 -1.51 27.26
N ILE A 42 25.06 -0.80 26.97
CA ILE A 42 24.02 -1.27 26.07
C ILE A 42 24.56 -1.43 24.63
N ARG A 43 25.35 -0.46 24.17
CA ARG A 43 25.88 -0.42 22.80
C ARG A 43 26.90 -1.53 22.50
N TYR A 44 27.83 -1.77 23.44
CA TYR A 44 28.90 -2.75 23.27
C TYR A 44 28.54 -4.14 23.82
N GLY A 45 27.43 -4.25 24.53
CA GLY A 45 27.11 -5.40 25.34
C GLY A 45 27.87 -5.35 26.65
N TYR A 46 27.36 -6.02 27.67
CA TYR A 46 27.97 -5.97 28.98
C TYR A 46 27.77 -7.25 29.78
N GLU A 47 28.64 -7.45 30.75
CA GLU A 47 28.59 -8.51 31.73
C GLU A 47 28.19 -7.90 33.08
N ALA A 48 27.19 -8.47 33.73
CA ALA A 48 26.85 -8.17 35.10
C ALA A 48 27.67 -9.08 36.01
N LEU A 49 28.34 -8.49 37.02
CA LEU A 49 29.26 -9.14 37.92
C LEU A 49 28.72 -9.07 39.34
N ASP A 50 28.98 -10.09 40.16
CA ASP A 50 28.74 -10.06 41.60
C ASP A 50 29.81 -9.24 42.35
N ALA A 51 29.72 -9.23 43.69
CA ALA A 51 30.70 -8.55 44.55
C ALA A 51 32.13 -9.17 44.44
N ASN A 52 32.23 -10.42 44.00
CA ASN A 52 33.50 -11.14 43.82
C ASN A 52 34.03 -11.05 42.38
N MET A 53 33.45 -10.16 41.54
CA MET A 53 33.79 -9.96 40.12
C MET A 53 33.50 -11.17 39.22
N GLN A 54 32.64 -12.09 39.66
CA GLN A 54 32.21 -13.25 38.88
C GLN A 54 31.05 -12.85 37.95
N VAL A 55 31.07 -13.34 36.73
CA VAL A 55 30.03 -13.04 35.74
C VAL A 55 28.76 -13.81 36.08
N ILE A 56 27.70 -13.10 36.46
CA ILE A 56 26.38 -13.67 36.73
C ILE A 56 25.45 -13.58 35.54
N GLN A 57 25.64 -12.59 34.62
CA GLN A 57 24.82 -12.45 33.43
C GLN A 57 25.63 -11.80 32.31
N ARG A 58 25.35 -12.21 31.05
CA ARG A 58 25.91 -11.58 29.84
C ARG A 58 24.81 -11.03 28.99
N ASN A 59 24.91 -9.74 28.63
CA ASN A 59 23.98 -9.06 27.75
C ASN A 59 24.66 -8.73 26.42
N LYS A 60 24.01 -9.11 25.31
CA LYS A 60 24.55 -8.89 23.97
C LYS A 60 24.48 -7.41 23.56
N PRO A 61 25.36 -6.94 22.68
CA PRO A 61 25.31 -5.58 22.14
C PRO A 61 23.94 -5.28 21.51
N PHE A 62 23.38 -4.13 21.85
CA PHE A 62 22.15 -3.63 21.24
C PHE A 62 22.46 -2.38 20.41
N ASN A 63 22.27 -2.49 19.10
CA ASN A 63 22.39 -1.35 18.19
C ASN A 63 21.00 -0.98 17.67
N PRO A 64 20.42 0.16 18.10
CA PRO A 64 19.09 0.60 17.69
C PRO A 64 19.00 0.83 16.17
N ASP A 65 20.09 1.28 15.53
CA ASP A 65 20.11 1.53 14.08
C ASP A 65 20.01 0.24 13.26
N LYS A 66 20.64 -0.84 13.72
CA LYS A 66 20.52 -2.18 13.08
C LYS A 66 19.16 -2.82 13.38
N THR A 67 18.61 -2.60 14.55
CA THR A 67 17.32 -3.16 14.95
C THR A 67 16.17 -2.51 14.20
N SER A 68 16.19 -1.18 14.03
CA SER A 68 15.17 -0.46 13.26
C SER A 68 15.16 -0.88 11.79
N SER A 69 16.33 -1.06 11.16
CA SER A 69 16.41 -1.52 9.77
C SER A 69 15.95 -2.98 9.58
N HIS A 70 16.14 -3.82 10.58
CA HIS A 70 15.69 -5.22 10.54
C HIS A 70 14.17 -5.33 10.76
N ILE A 71 13.61 -4.54 11.69
CA ILE A 71 12.16 -4.47 11.93
C ILE A 71 11.45 -3.91 10.69
N GLN A 72 12.04 -2.90 10.03
CA GLN A 72 11.46 -2.32 8.82
C GLN A 72 11.45 -3.32 7.65
N LYS A 73 12.51 -4.11 7.47
CA LYS A 73 12.58 -5.17 6.45
C LYS A 73 11.61 -6.32 6.73
N THR A 74 11.43 -6.73 7.97
CA THR A 74 10.46 -7.78 8.34
C THR A 74 9.03 -7.33 8.17
N ASN A 75 8.70 -6.07 8.52
CA ASN A 75 7.37 -5.50 8.32
C ASN A 75 7.00 -5.32 6.84
N THR A 76 7.96 -4.97 5.98
CA THR A 76 7.72 -4.89 4.53
C THR A 76 7.53 -6.27 3.92
N SER A 77 8.29 -7.26 4.34
CA SER A 77 8.17 -8.65 3.88
C SER A 77 6.84 -9.28 4.28
N SER A 78 6.36 -9.06 5.53
CA SER A 78 5.06 -9.58 5.97
C SER A 78 3.89 -8.94 5.22
N LYS A 79 3.91 -7.61 5.03
CA LYS A 79 2.90 -6.88 4.24
C LYS A 79 2.85 -7.36 2.78
N GLN A 80 4.03 -7.63 2.20
CA GLN A 80 4.10 -8.16 0.83
C GLN A 80 3.48 -9.56 0.74
N LYS A 81 3.79 -10.45 1.67
CA LYS A 81 3.20 -11.81 1.73
C LYS A 81 1.67 -11.76 1.87
N GLU A 82 1.16 -10.88 2.72
CA GLU A 82 -0.29 -10.68 2.85
C GLU A 82 -0.93 -10.18 1.57
N ALA A 83 -0.30 -9.21 0.89
CA ALA A 83 -0.77 -8.70 -0.40
C ALA A 83 -0.79 -9.81 -1.47
N ASP A 84 0.25 -10.64 -1.52
CA ASP A 84 0.34 -11.78 -2.44
C ASP A 84 -0.74 -12.83 -2.16
N GLN A 85 -1.03 -13.12 -0.89
CA GLN A 85 -2.13 -14.02 -0.52
C GLN A 85 -3.48 -13.46 -0.93
N ARG A 86 -3.72 -12.15 -0.77
CA ARG A 86 -4.95 -11.48 -1.23
C ARG A 86 -5.09 -11.57 -2.74
N LEU A 87 -4.00 -11.36 -3.49
CA LEU A 87 -4.00 -11.50 -4.96
C LEU A 87 -4.33 -12.93 -5.37
N LYS A 88 -3.70 -13.95 -4.77
CA LYS A 88 -4.01 -15.35 -5.03
C LYS A 88 -5.46 -15.70 -4.71
N LYS A 89 -5.99 -15.20 -3.60
CA LYS A 89 -7.38 -15.41 -3.21
C LYS A 89 -8.37 -14.74 -4.18
N ALA A 90 -8.05 -13.55 -4.70
CA ALA A 90 -8.93 -12.78 -5.58
C ALA A 90 -8.95 -13.28 -7.03
N TYR A 91 -7.81 -13.76 -7.54
CA TYR A 91 -7.65 -14.13 -8.95
C TYR A 91 -7.32 -15.61 -9.17
N GLY A 92 -6.73 -16.27 -8.19
CA GLY A 92 -6.27 -17.67 -8.30
C GLY A 92 -4.99 -17.79 -9.16
N SER A 93 -5.03 -17.34 -10.42
CA SER A 93 -3.91 -17.43 -11.35
C SER A 93 -3.77 -16.20 -12.26
N SER A 94 -2.59 -16.06 -12.87
CA SER A 94 -2.32 -15.03 -13.87
C SER A 94 -3.23 -15.13 -15.10
N ARG A 95 -3.62 -16.35 -15.48
CA ARG A 95 -4.56 -16.62 -16.57
C ARG A 95 -5.95 -16.05 -16.26
N VAL A 96 -6.48 -16.28 -15.05
CA VAL A 96 -7.79 -15.73 -14.63
C VAL A 96 -7.75 -14.22 -14.54
N ALA A 97 -6.66 -13.66 -14.01
CA ALA A 97 -6.46 -12.21 -14.00
C ALA A 97 -6.43 -11.61 -15.41
N THR A 98 -5.81 -12.30 -16.38
CA THR A 98 -5.80 -11.90 -17.81
C THR A 98 -7.21 -11.90 -18.40
N GLN A 99 -8.01 -12.92 -18.12
CA GLN A 99 -9.41 -12.98 -18.58
C GLN A 99 -10.23 -11.82 -17.99
N LYS A 100 -10.16 -11.60 -16.67
CA LYS A 100 -10.86 -10.48 -16.02
C LYS A 100 -10.43 -9.12 -16.57
N ARG A 101 -9.13 -8.95 -16.90
CA ARG A 101 -8.63 -7.77 -17.61
C ARG A 101 -9.35 -7.57 -18.93
N GLN A 102 -9.41 -8.61 -19.77
CA GLN A 102 -10.05 -8.52 -21.08
C GLN A 102 -11.52 -8.13 -20.96
N GLU A 103 -12.26 -8.76 -20.04
CA GLU A 103 -13.67 -8.45 -19.79
C GLU A 103 -13.87 -7.01 -19.33
N SER A 104 -13.06 -6.56 -18.34
CA SER A 104 -13.13 -5.19 -17.82
C SER A 104 -12.80 -4.16 -18.88
N LEU A 105 -11.72 -4.35 -19.65
CA LEU A 105 -11.32 -3.42 -20.71
C LEU A 105 -12.31 -3.41 -21.87
N ALA A 106 -12.90 -4.56 -22.23
CA ALA A 106 -13.94 -4.63 -23.25
C ALA A 106 -15.20 -3.84 -22.83
N HIS A 107 -15.59 -3.92 -21.54
CA HIS A 107 -16.71 -3.16 -21.02
C HIS A 107 -16.46 -1.64 -21.11
N ILE A 108 -15.29 -1.16 -20.67
CA ILE A 108 -14.93 0.26 -20.75
C ILE A 108 -14.84 0.71 -22.21
N ASN A 109 -14.27 -0.11 -23.09
CA ASN A 109 -14.16 0.22 -24.51
C ASN A 109 -15.55 0.35 -25.20
N LYS A 110 -16.50 -0.50 -24.82
CA LYS A 110 -17.89 -0.36 -25.27
C LYS A 110 -18.50 0.97 -24.85
N GLN A 111 -18.26 1.43 -23.62
CA GLN A 111 -18.72 2.73 -23.15
C GLN A 111 -18.07 3.88 -23.93
N ILE A 112 -16.76 3.78 -24.21
CA ILE A 112 -16.03 4.75 -25.05
C ILE A 112 -16.67 4.86 -26.43
N GLN A 113 -16.96 3.73 -27.08
CA GLN A 113 -17.58 3.70 -28.41
C GLN A 113 -18.97 4.35 -28.40
N LEU A 114 -19.81 4.03 -27.41
CA LEU A 114 -21.12 4.67 -27.26
C LEU A 114 -21.02 6.18 -27.07
N GLN A 115 -20.09 6.62 -26.22
CA GLN A 115 -19.86 8.05 -25.99
C GLN A 115 -19.36 8.78 -27.25
N GLN A 116 -18.50 8.13 -28.04
CA GLN A 116 -18.05 8.66 -29.34
C GLN A 116 -19.20 8.80 -30.36
N GLN A 117 -20.08 7.79 -30.43
CA GLN A 117 -21.26 7.84 -31.28
C GLN A 117 -22.20 8.98 -30.90
N GLN A 118 -22.46 9.17 -29.61
CA GLN A 118 -23.27 10.29 -29.11
C GLN A 118 -22.66 11.66 -29.45
N LEU A 119 -21.33 11.79 -29.25
CA LEU A 119 -20.64 13.02 -29.65
C LEU A 119 -20.71 13.30 -31.14
N ALA A 120 -20.57 12.25 -31.97
CA ALA A 120 -20.69 12.39 -33.42
C ALA A 120 -22.11 12.83 -33.84
N GLN A 121 -23.15 12.32 -33.18
CA GLN A 121 -24.54 12.76 -33.43
C GLN A 121 -24.72 14.23 -33.02
N LEU A 122 -24.30 14.60 -31.82
CA LEU A 122 -24.36 16.01 -31.34
C LEU A 122 -23.61 16.98 -32.24
N GLN A 123 -22.51 16.56 -32.87
CA GLN A 123 -21.78 17.37 -33.86
C GLN A 123 -22.57 17.55 -35.14
N LYS A 124 -23.24 16.48 -35.65
CA LYS A 124 -24.14 16.58 -36.83
C LYS A 124 -25.29 17.54 -36.55
N ASP A 125 -25.93 17.40 -35.37
CA ASP A 125 -27.02 18.26 -34.95
C ASP A 125 -26.57 19.73 -34.89
N ARG A 126 -25.37 19.98 -34.36
CA ARG A 126 -24.80 21.33 -34.31
C ARG A 126 -24.63 21.94 -35.69
N VAL A 127 -24.16 21.16 -36.66
CA VAL A 127 -24.02 21.63 -38.05
C VAL A 127 -25.41 21.99 -38.64
N MET A 128 -26.42 21.20 -38.37
CA MET A 128 -27.81 21.47 -38.79
C MET A 128 -28.33 22.75 -38.15
N PHE A 129 -28.21 22.92 -36.82
CA PHE A 129 -28.66 24.13 -36.13
C PHE A 129 -27.91 25.38 -36.57
N LYS A 130 -26.62 25.29 -36.85
CA LYS A 130 -25.83 26.42 -37.40
C LYS A 130 -26.26 26.79 -38.84
N LYS A 131 -26.65 25.83 -39.65
CA LYS A 131 -27.22 26.12 -40.98
C LYS A 131 -28.55 26.88 -40.85
N GLN A 132 -29.41 26.50 -39.91
CA GLN A 132 -30.67 27.20 -39.66
C GLN A 132 -30.42 28.62 -39.15
N GLU A 133 -29.52 28.81 -38.17
CA GLU A 133 -29.12 30.13 -37.67
C GLU A 133 -28.65 31.02 -38.85
N LEU A 134 -27.82 30.50 -39.75
CA LEU A 134 -27.31 31.22 -40.92
C LEU A 134 -28.41 31.64 -41.88
N GLN A 135 -29.49 30.82 -42.04
CA GLN A 135 -30.64 31.19 -42.89
C GLN A 135 -31.41 32.42 -42.34
N TYR A 136 -31.58 32.51 -41.03
CA TYR A 136 -32.19 33.70 -40.39
C TYR A 136 -31.32 34.93 -40.61
N THR A 137 -30.02 34.82 -40.39
CA THR A 137 -29.08 35.92 -40.55
C THR A 137 -29.02 36.42 -41.99
N ARG A 138 -29.01 35.53 -42.99
CA ARG A 138 -29.01 35.89 -44.42
C ARG A 138 -30.29 36.61 -44.88
N LYS A 139 -31.43 36.32 -44.20
CA LYS A 139 -32.68 37.03 -44.45
C LYS A 139 -32.83 38.34 -43.68
N GLY A 140 -31.85 38.73 -42.91
CA GLY A 140 -31.92 39.90 -42.03
C GLY A 140 -32.89 39.74 -40.86
N LEU A 141 -33.31 38.48 -40.55
CA LEU A 141 -34.25 38.19 -39.49
C LEU A 141 -33.54 37.87 -38.20
N ALA A 142 -34.20 38.20 -37.08
CA ALA A 142 -33.67 37.79 -35.74
C ALA A 142 -33.75 36.27 -35.62
N VAL A 143 -32.67 35.66 -35.07
CA VAL A 143 -32.63 34.22 -34.76
C VAL A 143 -33.60 33.92 -33.60
N PRO A 144 -34.54 32.99 -33.79
CA PRO A 144 -35.50 32.64 -32.72
C PRO A 144 -34.79 32.21 -31.43
N GLN A 145 -35.33 32.63 -30.29
CA GLN A 145 -34.78 32.31 -28.98
C GLN A 145 -34.70 30.78 -28.76
N THR A 146 -35.65 30.03 -29.26
CA THR A 146 -35.68 28.56 -29.21
C THR A 146 -34.44 27.94 -29.89
N LEU A 147 -34.04 28.47 -31.05
CA LEU A 147 -32.86 27.99 -31.77
C LEU A 147 -31.57 28.37 -31.04
N GLN A 148 -31.51 29.60 -30.46
CA GLN A 148 -30.38 30.01 -29.64
C GLN A 148 -30.22 29.09 -28.42
N ASN A 149 -31.30 28.80 -27.72
CA ASN A 149 -31.31 27.86 -26.58
C ASN A 149 -30.84 26.47 -26.99
N THR A 150 -31.33 25.96 -28.14
CA THR A 150 -30.93 24.65 -28.68
C THR A 150 -29.43 24.60 -28.99
N LEU A 151 -28.88 25.64 -29.59
CA LEU A 151 -27.43 25.75 -29.85
C LEU A 151 -26.62 25.79 -28.56
N ASN A 152 -27.10 26.49 -27.54
CA ASN A 152 -26.45 26.57 -26.22
C ASN A 152 -26.46 25.20 -25.53
N TYR A 153 -27.60 24.50 -25.49
CA TYR A 153 -27.68 23.15 -24.93
C TYR A 153 -26.79 22.17 -25.69
N ASN A 154 -26.81 22.18 -27.00
CA ASN A 154 -25.95 21.34 -27.80
C ASN A 154 -24.45 21.59 -27.49
N GLN A 155 -24.05 22.85 -27.31
CA GLN A 155 -22.71 23.21 -26.88
C GLN A 155 -22.32 22.59 -25.52
N GLN A 156 -23.23 22.71 -24.55
CA GLN A 156 -23.03 22.14 -23.20
C GLN A 156 -22.92 20.62 -23.24
N TYR A 157 -23.80 19.94 -24.00
CA TYR A 157 -23.74 18.50 -24.17
C TYR A 157 -22.45 18.03 -24.85
N LEU A 158 -21.95 18.75 -25.86
CA LEU A 158 -20.68 18.46 -26.48
C LEU A 158 -19.50 18.61 -25.52
N GLN A 159 -19.49 19.65 -24.70
CA GLN A 159 -18.44 19.85 -23.69
C GLN A 159 -18.46 18.75 -22.62
N ASN A 160 -19.65 18.45 -22.09
CA ASN A 160 -19.81 17.40 -21.07
C ASN A 160 -19.45 16.03 -21.63
N GLY A 161 -19.91 15.72 -22.85
CA GLY A 161 -19.58 14.47 -23.51
C GLY A 161 -18.07 14.26 -23.74
N ARG A 162 -17.36 15.34 -24.13
CA ARG A 162 -15.89 15.28 -24.25
C ARG A 162 -15.20 15.03 -22.90
N LYS A 163 -15.67 15.65 -21.82
CA LYS A 163 -15.14 15.39 -20.47
C LYS A 163 -15.37 13.93 -20.06
N GLN A 164 -16.57 13.40 -20.32
CA GLN A 164 -16.89 12.00 -20.04
C GLN A 164 -16.04 11.04 -20.86
N LEU A 165 -15.83 11.32 -22.14
CA LEU A 165 -14.95 10.51 -22.99
C LEU A 165 -13.51 10.50 -22.45
N GLY A 166 -12.98 11.66 -22.06
CA GLY A 166 -11.66 11.75 -21.45
C GLY A 166 -11.54 10.95 -20.15
N ALA A 167 -12.57 11.01 -19.30
CA ALA A 167 -12.62 10.23 -18.06
C ALA A 167 -12.62 8.71 -18.32
N LEU A 168 -13.40 8.24 -19.28
CA LEU A 168 -13.44 6.84 -19.70
C LEU A 168 -12.10 6.37 -20.26
N GLN A 169 -11.43 7.20 -21.07
CA GLN A 169 -10.09 6.87 -21.59
C GLN A 169 -9.05 6.77 -20.48
N GLN A 170 -9.09 7.68 -19.49
CA GLN A 170 -8.23 7.58 -18.30
C GLN A 170 -8.53 6.33 -17.48
N GLN A 171 -9.81 5.99 -17.32
CA GLN A 171 -10.21 4.78 -16.60
C GLN A 171 -9.69 3.52 -17.31
N TYR A 172 -9.78 3.47 -18.64
CA TYR A 172 -9.21 2.38 -19.44
C TYR A 172 -7.72 2.20 -19.18
N GLN A 173 -6.93 3.30 -19.27
CA GLN A 173 -5.49 3.26 -19.04
C GLN A 173 -5.12 2.84 -17.60
N LYS A 174 -5.84 3.38 -16.60
CA LYS A 174 -5.62 3.01 -15.19
C LYS A 174 -5.93 1.52 -14.95
N SER A 175 -7.08 1.05 -15.45
CA SER A 175 -7.48 -0.34 -15.31
C SER A 175 -6.47 -1.28 -16.01
N GLN A 176 -6.01 -0.92 -17.20
CA GLN A 176 -4.98 -1.67 -17.91
C GLN A 176 -3.69 -1.78 -17.08
N ALA A 177 -3.17 -0.66 -16.61
CA ALA A 177 -1.93 -0.63 -15.83
C ALA A 177 -2.04 -1.40 -14.51
N GLU A 178 -3.21 -1.36 -13.87
CA GLU A 178 -3.47 -2.11 -12.63
C GLU A 178 -3.46 -3.62 -12.89
N TYR A 179 -4.21 -4.09 -13.90
CA TYR A 179 -4.22 -5.50 -14.26
C TYR A 179 -2.84 -5.99 -14.73
N ASP A 180 -2.07 -5.19 -15.46
CA ASP A 180 -0.73 -5.55 -15.89
C ASP A 180 0.20 -5.80 -14.69
N ARG A 181 0.11 -4.95 -13.64
CA ARG A 181 0.84 -5.16 -12.39
C ARG A 181 0.41 -6.43 -11.66
N ILE A 182 -0.91 -6.67 -11.57
CA ILE A 182 -1.49 -7.86 -10.94
C ILE A 182 -1.01 -9.12 -11.66
N ILE A 183 -1.11 -9.16 -12.98
CA ILE A 183 -0.70 -10.30 -13.81
C ILE A 183 0.80 -10.56 -13.68
N ALA A 184 1.61 -9.50 -13.76
CA ALA A 184 3.06 -9.61 -13.58
C ALA A 184 3.40 -10.20 -12.20
N ARG A 185 2.72 -9.73 -11.13
CA ARG A 185 2.94 -10.26 -9.78
C ARG A 185 2.50 -11.71 -9.63
N LEU A 186 1.32 -12.06 -10.13
CA LEU A 186 0.83 -13.45 -10.07
C LEU A 186 1.77 -14.42 -10.79
N LYS A 187 2.31 -14.05 -11.96
CA LYS A 187 3.33 -14.86 -12.67
C LYS A 187 4.59 -15.12 -11.85
N THR A 188 4.98 -14.21 -10.96
CA THR A 188 6.13 -14.44 -10.06
C THR A 188 5.79 -15.33 -8.86
N LEU A 189 4.51 -15.62 -8.64
CA LEU A 189 4.01 -16.42 -7.52
C LEU A 189 3.55 -17.83 -7.94
N GLU A 190 3.47 -18.08 -9.26
CA GLU A 190 3.18 -19.40 -9.86
C GLU A 190 4.46 -20.22 -9.99
#